data_82602e697f432df7ad5c38039c1066b1
#
_entry.id   82602e697f432df7ad5c38039c1066b1
#
_cell.length_a   1.000
_cell.length_b   1.000
_cell.length_c   1.000
_cell.angle_alpha   90.00
_cell.angle_beta   90.00
_cell.angle_gamma   90.00
#
_symmetry.space_group_name_H-M   'P 1'
#
loop_
_entity.id
_entity.type
_entity.pdbx_description
1 polymer ?
#
loop_
_entity_poly.entity_id
_entity_poly.type
_entity_poly.pdbx_seq_one_letter_code
_entity_poly.pdbx_strand_id
1 'polypeptide(L)'
;MQTTTRYTPQQNGVAKRKNQTIMNMARTLLKEKSLSNIFWAEAVVCSAYLLNRSPTTSLKMKVPQEAWSGTKLNVAHLRTFRCIAYAHIPSELRKKLDDRSKKCIFTGYSETSKAYRLYNPISKKLILSRDVKFLENQLWNEYENQQMDSQNPLLSSPENAEN
;
A
#
# COMPACT_ATOMS: atom_id res chain seq x y z
N MET A 1 19.43 25.24 2.41
CA MET A 1 18.23 24.95 1.60
C MET A 1 18.26 25.89 0.40
N GLN A 2 18.41 25.38 -0.84
CA GLN A 2 18.38 26.23 -2.03
C GLN A 2 16.94 26.40 -2.48
N THR A 3 16.46 27.63 -2.49
CA THR A 3 15.14 27.99 -3.02
C THR A 3 15.27 28.32 -4.50
N THR A 4 14.34 27.82 -5.31
CA THR A 4 14.26 28.14 -6.73
C THR A 4 13.62 29.49 -6.95
N THR A 5 14.09 30.26 -7.91
CA THR A 5 13.51 31.54 -8.30
C THR A 5 12.15 31.34 -8.97
N ARG A 6 11.24 32.31 -8.84
CA ARG A 6 9.92 32.24 -9.51
C ARG A 6 10.11 32.13 -11.04
N TYR A 7 9.28 31.32 -11.69
CA TYR A 7 9.26 31.11 -13.15
C TYR A 7 10.54 30.46 -13.76
N THR A 8 11.33 29.73 -12.96
CA THR A 8 12.51 28.99 -13.47
C THR A 8 12.36 27.47 -13.30
N PRO A 9 11.49 26.80 -14.07
CA PRO A 9 11.25 25.35 -13.95
C PRO A 9 12.51 24.50 -14.24
N GLN A 10 13.51 25.06 -14.93
CA GLN A 10 14.79 24.41 -15.23
C GLN A 10 15.59 24.08 -13.96
N GLN A 11 15.49 24.91 -12.93
CA GLN A 11 16.19 24.72 -11.65
C GLN A 11 15.59 23.57 -10.82
N ASN A 12 14.43 23.08 -11.20
CA ASN A 12 13.71 22.00 -10.48
C ASN A 12 13.95 20.60 -11.10
N GLY A 13 14.99 20.43 -11.89
CA GLY A 13 15.26 19.19 -12.64
C GLY A 13 15.45 17.96 -11.75
N VAL A 14 16.00 18.11 -10.54
CA VAL A 14 16.21 17.00 -9.60
C VAL A 14 14.87 16.49 -9.06
N ALA A 15 14.02 17.39 -8.57
CA ALA A 15 12.70 17.04 -8.07
C ALA A 15 11.81 16.42 -9.16
N LYS A 16 11.86 16.97 -10.37
CA LYS A 16 11.11 16.48 -11.53
C LYS A 16 11.51 15.03 -11.89
N ARG A 17 12.82 14.74 -11.95
CA ARG A 17 13.32 13.38 -12.18
C ARG A 17 12.92 12.42 -11.05
N LYS A 18 13.01 12.84 -9.79
CA LYS A 18 12.61 12.01 -8.67
C LYS A 18 11.10 11.68 -8.71
N ASN A 19 10.27 12.67 -8.97
CA ASN A 19 8.83 12.47 -9.14
C ASN A 19 8.53 11.50 -10.29
N GLN A 20 9.19 11.65 -11.43
CA GLN A 20 9.03 10.74 -12.56
C GLN A 20 9.41 9.29 -12.19
N THR A 21 10.49 9.09 -11.43
CA THR A 21 10.92 7.77 -10.96
C THR A 21 9.84 7.14 -10.04
N ILE A 22 9.33 7.92 -9.07
CA ILE A 22 8.26 7.46 -8.17
C ILE A 22 7.01 7.08 -8.97
N MET A 23 6.59 7.95 -9.90
CA MET A 23 5.40 7.69 -10.72
C MET A 23 5.55 6.49 -11.65
N ASN A 24 6.74 6.28 -12.21
CA ASN A 24 7.01 5.10 -13.02
C ASN A 24 6.92 3.82 -12.18
N MET A 25 7.53 3.80 -10.99
CA MET A 25 7.44 2.67 -10.08
C MET A 25 6.00 2.41 -9.63
N ALA A 26 5.24 3.46 -9.27
CA ALA A 26 3.84 3.34 -8.90
C ALA A 26 3.00 2.75 -10.05
N ARG A 27 3.23 3.20 -11.29
CA ARG A 27 2.57 2.61 -12.46
C ARG A 27 2.92 1.13 -12.64
N THR A 28 4.16 0.73 -12.41
CA THR A 28 4.57 -0.68 -12.45
C THR A 28 3.83 -1.50 -11.41
N LEU A 29 3.77 -1.03 -10.16
CA LEU A 29 3.03 -1.70 -9.08
C LEU A 29 1.54 -1.85 -9.39
N LEU A 30 0.94 -0.90 -10.12
CA LEU A 30 -0.46 -0.94 -10.51
C LEU A 30 -0.71 -1.79 -11.75
N LYS A 31 0.18 -1.70 -12.77
CA LYS A 31 -0.01 -2.36 -14.06
C LYS A 31 0.18 -3.87 -14.01
N GLU A 32 0.99 -4.38 -13.10
CA GLU A 32 1.32 -5.80 -13.05
C GLU A 32 0.10 -6.73 -13.00
N LYS A 33 -1.09 -6.25 -12.59
CA LYS A 33 -2.35 -7.03 -12.69
C LYS A 33 -3.61 -6.16 -12.52
N SER A 34 -3.94 -5.33 -13.51
CA SER A 34 -5.30 -4.72 -13.67
C SER A 34 -5.91 -4.16 -12.38
N LEU A 35 -5.13 -3.42 -11.59
CA LEU A 35 -5.66 -2.77 -10.39
C LEU A 35 -6.55 -1.59 -10.75
N SER A 36 -7.67 -1.49 -10.06
CA SER A 36 -8.46 -0.26 -10.03
C SER A 36 -7.58 0.93 -9.63
N ASN A 37 -7.81 2.07 -10.26
CA ASN A 37 -7.12 3.32 -9.97
C ASN A 37 -7.30 3.81 -8.52
N ILE A 38 -8.15 3.16 -7.74
CA ILE A 38 -8.36 3.43 -6.30
C ILE A 38 -7.05 3.35 -5.49
N PHE A 39 -6.13 2.45 -5.86
CA PHE A 39 -4.89 2.22 -5.10
C PHE A 39 -3.71 3.09 -5.55
N TRP A 40 -3.92 4.04 -6.46
CA TRP A 40 -2.81 4.82 -7.00
C TRP A 40 -2.04 5.60 -5.91
N ALA A 41 -2.75 6.20 -4.96
CA ALA A 41 -2.14 6.94 -3.85
C ALA A 41 -1.27 6.03 -2.98
N GLU A 42 -1.78 4.84 -2.63
CA GLU A 42 -1.04 3.84 -1.86
C GLU A 42 0.18 3.33 -2.63
N ALA A 43 0.05 3.12 -3.94
CA ALA A 43 1.18 2.72 -4.79
C ALA A 43 2.27 3.80 -4.85
N VAL A 44 1.91 5.09 -4.89
CA VAL A 44 2.87 6.20 -4.84
C VAL A 44 3.60 6.24 -3.50
N VAL A 45 2.88 6.14 -2.38
CA VAL A 45 3.47 6.12 -1.03
C VAL A 45 4.38 4.91 -0.86
N CYS A 46 3.93 3.72 -1.28
CA CYS A 46 4.73 2.50 -1.24
C CYS A 46 5.98 2.62 -2.11
N SER A 47 5.87 3.18 -3.32
CA SER A 47 7.02 3.43 -4.22
C SER A 47 8.05 4.35 -3.59
N ALA A 48 7.63 5.45 -2.98
CA ALA A 48 8.54 6.36 -2.28
C ALA A 48 9.25 5.68 -1.11
N TYR A 49 8.52 4.86 -0.34
CA TYR A 49 9.07 4.08 0.75
C TYR A 49 10.14 3.09 0.28
N LEU A 50 9.86 2.34 -0.79
CA LEU A 50 10.78 1.35 -1.37
C LEU A 50 12.01 2.01 -1.99
N LEU A 51 11.84 3.10 -2.75
CA LEU A 51 12.94 3.85 -3.37
C LEU A 51 13.92 4.42 -2.35
N ASN A 52 13.45 4.84 -1.18
CA ASN A 52 14.31 5.31 -0.11
C ASN A 52 15.10 4.17 0.56
N ARG A 53 14.68 2.90 0.36
CA ARG A 53 15.30 1.68 0.90
C ARG A 53 16.02 0.84 -0.16
N SER A 54 16.06 1.31 -1.39
CA SER A 54 16.78 0.69 -2.50
C SER A 54 18.09 1.41 -2.78
N PRO A 55 19.18 0.69 -3.13
CA PRO A 55 20.45 1.32 -3.51
C PRO A 55 20.28 2.22 -4.72
N THR A 56 20.98 3.34 -4.75
CA THR A 56 20.95 4.28 -5.89
C THR A 56 22.34 4.63 -6.37
N THR A 57 22.51 4.73 -7.69
CA THR A 57 23.77 5.13 -8.33
C THR A 57 24.23 6.53 -7.91
N SER A 58 23.29 7.45 -7.68
CA SER A 58 23.57 8.81 -7.20
C SER A 58 24.32 8.85 -5.86
N LEU A 59 24.19 7.80 -5.04
CA LEU A 59 24.87 7.64 -3.76
C LEU A 59 25.91 6.51 -3.78
N LYS A 60 26.50 6.23 -4.94
CA LYS A 60 27.51 5.16 -5.11
C LYS A 60 26.98 3.81 -4.59
N MET A 61 25.77 3.45 -4.98
CA MET A 61 25.05 2.22 -4.57
C MET A 61 24.73 2.12 -3.09
N LYS A 62 24.74 3.23 -2.35
CA LYS A 62 24.23 3.27 -0.98
C LYS A 62 22.70 3.47 -0.96
N VAL A 63 22.08 3.00 0.11
CA VAL A 63 20.66 3.20 0.37
C VAL A 63 20.42 4.62 0.88
N PRO A 64 19.50 5.40 0.29
CA PRO A 64 19.25 6.78 0.72
C PRO A 64 18.93 6.93 2.20
N GLN A 65 18.10 6.04 2.74
CA GLN A 65 17.74 6.05 4.16
C GLN A 65 18.93 5.80 5.07
N GLU A 66 19.85 4.90 4.71
CA GLU A 66 21.09 4.65 5.47
C GLU A 66 22.03 5.83 5.41
N ALA A 67 22.15 6.44 4.24
CA ALA A 67 23.00 7.64 4.07
C ALA A 67 22.49 8.84 4.89
N TRP A 68 21.16 8.92 5.10
CA TRP A 68 20.54 9.96 5.90
C TRP A 68 20.63 9.69 7.40
N SER A 69 20.29 8.46 7.82
CA SER A 69 20.20 8.09 9.26
C SER A 69 21.52 7.67 9.88
N GLY A 70 22.54 7.35 9.06
CA GLY A 70 23.81 6.78 9.53
C GLY A 70 23.73 5.36 10.07
N THR A 71 22.54 4.74 10.05
CA THR A 71 22.29 3.38 10.56
C THR A 71 21.96 2.41 9.46
N LYS A 72 22.43 1.16 9.58
CA LYS A 72 22.15 0.10 8.62
C LYS A 72 20.68 -0.33 8.72
N LEU A 73 20.01 -0.44 7.60
CA LEU A 73 18.60 -0.81 7.51
C LEU A 73 18.40 -2.31 7.48
N ASN A 74 17.39 -2.78 8.20
CA ASN A 74 16.84 -4.11 8.03
C ASN A 74 15.67 -4.07 7.04
N VAL A 75 15.78 -4.82 5.95
CA VAL A 75 14.77 -4.91 4.88
C VAL A 75 13.92 -6.19 4.96
N ALA A 76 14.09 -7.01 5.99
CA ALA A 76 13.36 -8.29 6.16
C ALA A 76 11.82 -8.10 6.29
N HIS A 77 11.39 -6.90 6.61
CA HIS A 77 9.97 -6.54 6.70
C HIS A 77 9.32 -6.20 5.35
N LEU A 78 10.10 -6.08 4.27
CA LEU A 78 9.54 -5.78 2.96
C LEU A 78 8.69 -6.95 2.45
N ARG A 79 7.56 -6.62 1.85
CA ARG A 79 6.56 -7.57 1.35
C ARG A 79 6.11 -7.20 -0.06
N THR A 80 5.63 -8.19 -0.78
CA THR A 80 5.10 -8.01 -2.14
C THR A 80 3.84 -7.16 -2.10
N PHE A 81 3.84 -6.03 -2.80
CA PHE A 81 2.68 -5.15 -2.92
C PHE A 81 1.47 -5.93 -3.43
N ARG A 82 0.29 -5.70 -2.84
CA ARG A 82 -0.97 -6.35 -3.19
C ARG A 82 -1.08 -7.85 -2.82
N CYS A 83 -0.14 -8.44 -2.12
CA CYS A 83 -0.32 -9.79 -1.63
C CYS A 83 -1.48 -9.87 -0.61
N ILE A 84 -2.04 -11.06 -0.46
CA ILE A 84 -3.05 -11.32 0.56
C ILE A 84 -2.38 -11.26 1.94
N ALA A 85 -3.03 -10.54 2.84
CA ALA A 85 -2.56 -10.35 4.21
C ALA A 85 -3.69 -10.63 5.21
N TYR A 86 -3.36 -11.35 6.27
CA TYR A 86 -4.28 -11.62 7.37
C TYR A 86 -3.88 -10.77 8.58
N ALA A 87 -4.66 -9.71 8.85
CA ALA A 87 -4.47 -8.87 10.03
C ALA A 87 -5.05 -9.57 11.26
N HIS A 88 -4.24 -9.79 12.27
CA HIS A 88 -4.68 -10.36 13.55
C HIS A 88 -5.64 -9.39 14.25
N ILE A 89 -6.73 -9.94 14.81
CA ILE A 89 -7.70 -9.20 15.62
C ILE A 89 -7.40 -9.52 17.09
N PRO A 90 -7.06 -8.51 17.91
CA PRO A 90 -6.84 -8.71 19.35
C PRO A 90 -8.01 -9.42 20.03
N SER A 91 -7.71 -10.22 21.06
CA SER A 91 -8.71 -11.00 21.79
C SER A 91 -9.81 -10.13 22.43
N GLU A 92 -9.42 -8.91 22.86
CA GLU A 92 -10.33 -7.95 23.49
C GLU A 92 -11.42 -7.44 22.53
N LEU A 93 -11.15 -7.48 21.21
CA LEU A 93 -12.07 -7.01 20.18
C LEU A 93 -12.87 -8.15 19.51
N ARG A 94 -12.74 -9.41 20.02
CA ARG A 94 -13.39 -10.59 19.46
C ARG A 94 -14.38 -11.21 20.42
N LYS A 95 -15.50 -11.67 19.89
CA LYS A 95 -16.40 -12.62 20.57
C LYS A 95 -15.82 -14.03 20.42
N LYS A 96 -16.31 -14.98 21.24
CA LYS A 96 -15.81 -16.36 21.34
C LYS A 96 -15.79 -17.13 20.01
N LEU A 97 -16.68 -16.80 19.07
CA LEU A 97 -16.82 -17.46 17.77
C LEU A 97 -16.37 -16.59 16.60
N ASP A 98 -15.86 -15.39 16.84
CA ASP A 98 -15.39 -14.50 15.77
C ASP A 98 -14.06 -14.97 15.19
N ASP A 99 -13.84 -14.67 13.93
CA ASP A 99 -12.57 -14.94 13.24
C ASP A 99 -11.38 -14.29 13.94
N ARG A 100 -10.26 -15.00 13.97
CA ARG A 100 -9.01 -14.51 14.59
C ARG A 100 -8.27 -13.50 13.74
N SER A 101 -8.59 -13.39 12.47
CA SER A 101 -7.92 -12.49 11.53
C SER A 101 -8.88 -12.00 10.45
N LYS A 102 -8.57 -10.82 9.90
CA LYS A 102 -9.27 -10.25 8.75
C LYS A 102 -8.42 -10.42 7.50
N LYS A 103 -9.01 -10.98 6.44
CA LYS A 103 -8.38 -11.05 5.11
C LYS A 103 -8.36 -9.65 4.51
N CYS A 104 -7.19 -9.18 4.12
CA CYS A 104 -6.93 -7.84 3.63
C CYS A 104 -5.95 -7.89 2.46
N ILE A 105 -5.78 -6.76 1.79
CA ILE A 105 -4.81 -6.54 0.74
C ILE A 105 -3.67 -5.70 1.32
N PHE A 106 -2.41 -6.13 1.13
CA PHE A 106 -1.27 -5.33 1.53
C PHE A 106 -1.07 -4.15 0.58
N THR A 107 -1.06 -2.92 1.11
CA THR A 107 -0.96 -1.69 0.33
C THR A 107 0.27 -0.84 0.67
N GLY A 108 1.02 -1.19 1.70
CA GLY A 108 2.25 -0.47 2.04
C GLY A 108 2.60 -0.46 3.52
N TYR A 109 3.35 0.54 3.90
CA TYR A 109 3.97 0.66 5.23
C TYR A 109 3.48 1.95 5.92
N SER A 110 3.39 1.91 7.24
CA SER A 110 3.14 3.11 8.03
C SER A 110 4.43 3.94 8.15
N GLU A 111 4.30 5.26 8.06
CA GLU A 111 5.44 6.18 8.23
C GLU A 111 5.72 6.44 9.71
N THR A 112 4.69 6.39 10.55
CA THR A 112 4.76 6.78 11.97
C THR A 112 4.94 5.61 12.91
N SER A 113 4.72 4.38 12.45
CA SER A 113 4.79 3.17 13.27
C SER A 113 5.39 2.02 12.50
N LYS A 114 5.91 1.01 13.23
CA LYS A 114 6.36 -0.25 12.62
C LYS A 114 5.15 -1.14 12.28
N ALA A 115 4.23 -0.62 11.45
CA ALA A 115 3.00 -1.32 11.06
C ALA A 115 2.85 -1.35 9.54
N TYR A 116 2.06 -2.31 9.09
CA TYR A 116 1.68 -2.47 7.70
C TYR A 116 0.35 -1.78 7.42
N ARG A 117 0.23 -1.16 6.25
CA ARG A 117 -1.03 -0.59 5.74
C ARG A 117 -1.73 -1.66 4.94
N LEU A 118 -2.94 -1.98 5.35
CA LEU A 118 -3.76 -3.03 4.77
C LEU A 118 -5.10 -2.46 4.36
N TYR A 119 -5.58 -2.82 3.19
CA TYR A 119 -6.92 -2.46 2.73
C TYR A 119 -7.87 -3.65 2.93
N ASN A 120 -8.95 -3.41 3.66
CA ASN A 120 -10.01 -4.41 3.78
C ASN A 120 -11.06 -4.15 2.70
N PRO A 121 -11.23 -5.05 1.72
CA PRO A 121 -12.16 -4.86 0.61
C PRO A 121 -13.63 -4.91 1.03
N ILE A 122 -13.96 -5.66 2.08
CA ILE A 122 -15.34 -5.79 2.59
C ILE A 122 -15.78 -4.48 3.24
N SER A 123 -14.98 -3.96 4.18
CA SER A 123 -15.32 -2.71 4.88
C SER A 123 -14.90 -1.45 4.12
N LYS A 124 -14.16 -1.59 3.00
CA LYS A 124 -13.60 -0.50 2.18
C LYS A 124 -12.75 0.48 3.00
N LYS A 125 -12.07 -0.02 4.06
CA LYS A 125 -11.27 0.79 4.99
C LYS A 125 -9.82 0.35 5.00
N LEU A 126 -8.93 1.33 5.22
CA LEU A 126 -7.52 1.08 5.52
C LEU A 126 -7.37 0.70 7.01
N ILE A 127 -6.55 -0.31 7.26
CA ILE A 127 -6.23 -0.84 8.58
C ILE A 127 -4.72 -0.78 8.77
N LEU A 128 -4.27 -0.35 9.93
CA LEU A 128 -2.88 -0.45 10.35
C LEU A 128 -2.74 -1.62 11.32
N SER A 129 -1.86 -2.56 11.02
CA SER A 129 -1.59 -3.70 11.89
C SER A 129 -0.10 -4.04 11.89
N ARG A 130 0.42 -4.47 13.06
CA ARG A 130 1.78 -5.02 13.19
C ARG A 130 1.77 -6.53 13.02
N ASP A 131 0.77 -7.18 13.58
CA ASP A 131 0.64 -8.63 13.59
C ASP A 131 -0.12 -9.07 12.33
N VAL A 132 0.65 -9.37 11.29
CA VAL A 132 0.14 -9.69 9.96
C VAL A 132 0.81 -10.94 9.44
N LYS A 133 0.02 -11.89 8.95
CA LYS A 133 0.49 -13.05 8.20
C LYS A 133 0.28 -12.80 6.71
N PHE A 134 1.35 -12.91 5.92
CA PHE A 134 1.32 -12.66 4.48
C PHE A 134 1.30 -13.97 3.69
N LEU A 135 0.53 -13.98 2.59
CA LEU A 135 0.56 -14.99 1.54
C LEU A 135 1.09 -14.34 0.26
N GLU A 136 2.41 -14.20 0.16
CA GLU A 136 3.07 -13.48 -0.93
C GLU A 136 2.93 -14.16 -2.29
N ASN A 137 2.64 -15.47 -2.28
CA ASN A 137 2.39 -16.25 -3.50
C ASN A 137 1.00 -16.04 -4.09
N GLN A 138 0.12 -15.34 -3.35
CA GLN A 138 -1.26 -15.08 -3.77
C GLN A 138 -1.49 -13.59 -3.82
N LEU A 139 -1.97 -13.14 -4.98
CA LEU A 139 -2.39 -11.78 -5.19
C LEU A 139 -3.91 -11.72 -5.12
N TRP A 140 -4.41 -10.60 -4.61
CA TRP A 140 -5.84 -10.37 -4.59
C TRP A 140 -6.35 -10.16 -6.02
N ASN A 141 -7.32 -10.97 -6.47
CA ASN A 141 -8.04 -10.80 -7.73
C ASN A 141 -9.37 -10.09 -7.46
N GLU A 142 -9.67 -9.06 -8.24
CA GLU A 142 -10.93 -8.30 -8.12
C GLU A 142 -12.16 -9.17 -8.37
N TYR A 143 -12.02 -10.26 -9.12
CA TYR A 143 -13.08 -11.26 -9.34
C TYR A 143 -13.56 -11.94 -8.03
N GLU A 144 -12.72 -12.04 -7.01
CA GLU A 144 -13.13 -12.57 -5.70
C GLU A 144 -14.08 -11.63 -4.96
N ASN A 145 -14.00 -10.31 -5.21
CA ASN A 145 -14.94 -9.33 -4.63
C ASN A 145 -16.36 -9.48 -5.18
N GLN A 146 -16.51 -9.77 -6.45
CA GLN A 146 -17.82 -9.94 -7.06
C GLN A 146 -18.54 -11.20 -6.55
N GLN A 147 -17.80 -12.23 -6.17
CA GLN A 147 -18.39 -13.43 -5.55
C GLN A 147 -18.80 -13.19 -4.08
N MET A 148 -18.11 -12.33 -3.35
CA MET A 148 -18.49 -11.97 -1.97
C MET A 148 -19.73 -11.07 -1.92
N ASP A 149 -19.86 -10.12 -2.87
CA ASP A 149 -21.06 -9.28 -2.99
C ASP A 149 -22.28 -10.12 -3.46
N SER A 150 -22.06 -11.15 -4.26
CA SER A 150 -23.13 -12.06 -4.74
C SER A 150 -23.61 -13.07 -3.70
N GLN A 151 -22.82 -13.33 -2.66
CA GLN A 151 -23.17 -14.26 -1.58
C GLN A 151 -23.83 -13.57 -0.38
N ASN A 152 -24.03 -12.25 -0.41
CA ASN A 152 -24.76 -11.52 0.63
C ASN A 152 -25.98 -10.79 0.06
N PRO A 153 -27.08 -11.53 -0.26
CA PRO A 153 -28.29 -10.95 -0.87
C PRO A 153 -29.09 -10.05 0.08
N LEU A 154 -28.68 -9.86 1.32
CA LEU A 154 -29.43 -9.15 2.36
C LEU A 154 -29.21 -7.62 2.36
N LEU A 155 -28.46 -7.06 1.42
CA LEU A 155 -28.22 -5.61 1.31
C LEU A 155 -28.76 -4.95 0.03
N SER A 156 -29.53 -5.67 -0.79
CA SER A 156 -30.32 -5.07 -1.84
C SER A 156 -31.72 -4.74 -1.32
N SER A 157 -31.87 -3.61 -0.67
CA SER A 157 -33.19 -3.02 -0.41
C SER A 157 -33.78 -2.58 -1.74
N PRO A 158 -34.99 -3.03 -2.10
CA PRO A 158 -35.73 -2.44 -3.21
C PRO A 158 -36.41 -1.17 -2.68
N GLU A 159 -35.82 -0.03 -2.85
CA GLU A 159 -36.56 1.22 -2.82
C GLU A 159 -36.85 1.64 -4.24
N ASN A 160 -38.09 1.57 -4.61
CA ASN A 160 -38.94 2.43 -5.36
C ASN A 160 -39.85 1.64 -6.30
N ALA A 161 -40.95 1.17 -5.72
CA ALA A 161 -42.18 1.02 -6.45
C ALA A 161 -43.22 1.83 -5.68
N GLU A 162 -43.47 3.06 -6.19
CA GLU A 162 -44.79 3.71 -6.01
C GLU A 162 -44.90 4.96 -6.88
N ASN A 163 -45.90 4.88 -7.79
CA ASN A 163 -46.70 5.91 -8.47
C ASN A 163 -45.98 6.93 -9.36
#